data_eb3aa15cbf3c8afe1de0602fd2b5b5bc
#
_entry.id   eb3aa15cbf3c8afe1de0602fd2b5b5bc
#
_cell.length_a   1.000
_cell.length_b   1.000
_cell.length_c   1.000
_cell.angle_alpha   90.00
_cell.angle_beta   90.00
_cell.angle_gamma   90.00
#
_symmetry.space_group_name_H-M   'P 1'
#
loop_
_entity.id
_entity.type
_entity.pdbx_description
1 polymer ?
#
loop_
_entity_poly.entity_id
_entity_poly.type
_entity_poly.pdbx_seq_one_letter_code
_entity_poly.pdbx_strand_id
1 'polypeptide(L)'
;MDFSTNIEDHDDDVMCILPWIHMHPWPNGKTMLCCDSPWEDNIGDLRENSLKEVWNSEKMKQVRSNMLNGKKCSQCVRCYEKESKGHDSLRIRSNRDWMEKHWDKVEKTNADGSLDDLHIVYLDFRFSNVCNLKCRYCGPELSSNWFADAVKSTYNVSPTEQVIQIRNDVDNFMEEFDEVLQHVEQ
;
A
#
# COMPACT_ATOMS: atom_id res chain seq x y z
N MET A 1 25.35 10.80 3.06
CA MET A 1 24.53 11.94 3.50
C MET A 1 23.94 11.53 4.82
N ASP A 2 24.18 12.30 5.84
CA ASP A 2 23.71 12.01 7.20
C ASP A 2 22.26 12.49 7.29
N PHE A 3 21.31 11.55 7.33
CA PHE A 3 19.88 11.83 7.47
C PHE A 3 19.47 11.93 8.96
N SER A 4 20.28 12.58 9.79
CA SER A 4 19.84 12.93 11.16
C SER A 4 18.81 14.06 11.10
N THR A 5 17.60 13.70 10.68
CA THR A 5 16.48 14.63 10.51
C THR A 5 15.55 14.54 11.71
N ASN A 6 15.40 15.62 12.45
CA ASN A 6 14.37 15.74 13.47
C ASN A 6 12.98 15.79 12.82
N ILE A 7 11.95 15.22 13.50
CA ILE A 7 10.53 15.29 13.06
C ILE A 7 10.10 16.72 12.70
N GLU A 8 10.69 17.74 13.37
CA GLU A 8 10.38 19.14 13.20
C GLU A 8 10.91 19.77 11.89
N ASP A 9 11.85 19.10 11.19
CA ASP A 9 12.51 19.63 9.99
C ASP A 9 11.88 19.12 8.67
N HIS A 10 10.84 18.27 8.74
CA HIS A 10 10.19 17.73 7.54
C HIS A 10 9.06 18.63 7.04
N ASP A 11 9.05 18.82 5.71
CA ASP A 11 7.98 19.50 5.02
C ASP A 11 6.66 18.74 5.23
N ASP A 12 5.84 19.23 6.16
CA ASP A 12 4.54 18.65 6.53
C ASP A 12 3.61 18.48 5.32
N ASP A 13 3.88 19.18 4.22
CA ASP A 13 3.04 19.14 3.01
C ASP A 13 3.23 17.89 2.14
N VAL A 14 4.31 17.12 2.32
CA VAL A 14 4.60 15.95 1.47
C VAL A 14 4.79 14.65 2.23
N MET A 15 5.26 14.71 3.48
CA MET A 15 5.61 13.54 4.28
C MET A 15 4.38 12.70 4.65
N CYS A 16 4.48 11.38 4.51
CA CYS A 16 3.47 10.40 4.94
C CYS A 16 4.17 9.19 5.55
N ILE A 17 3.75 8.76 6.73
CA ILE A 17 4.36 7.62 7.42
C ILE A 17 4.06 6.26 6.76
N LEU A 18 2.97 6.13 6.00
CA LEU A 18 2.51 4.85 5.44
C LEU A 18 3.58 4.09 4.64
N PRO A 19 4.45 4.71 3.81
CA PRO A 19 5.51 3.99 3.11
C PRO A 19 6.50 3.23 4.02
N TRP A 20 6.53 3.51 5.30
CA TRP A 20 7.41 2.87 6.28
C TRP A 20 6.73 1.83 7.17
N ILE A 21 5.38 1.75 7.13
CA ILE A 21 4.60 0.89 8.04
C ILE A 21 3.48 0.14 7.34
N HIS A 22 3.23 0.36 6.05
CA HIS A 22 2.04 -0.13 5.35
C HIS A 22 2.28 -0.42 3.88
N MET A 23 1.57 -1.40 3.36
CA MET A 23 1.27 -1.58 1.93
C MET A 23 -0.13 -2.19 1.77
N HIS A 24 -0.72 -2.00 0.59
CA HIS A 24 -2.11 -2.32 0.30
C HIS A 24 -2.26 -3.27 -0.90
N PRO A 25 -2.10 -4.58 -0.70
CA PRO A 25 -2.27 -5.57 -1.76
C PRO A 25 -3.76 -5.81 -2.09
N TRP A 26 -4.01 -6.01 -3.38
CA TRP A 26 -5.30 -6.41 -3.92
C TRP A 26 -5.35 -7.90 -4.24
N PRO A 27 -6.56 -8.51 -4.39
CA PRO A 27 -6.68 -9.94 -4.69
C PRO A 27 -5.98 -10.41 -5.98
N ASN A 28 -5.72 -9.51 -6.92
CA ASN A 28 -4.99 -9.81 -8.16
C ASN A 28 -3.47 -9.65 -8.03
N GLY A 29 -2.95 -9.51 -6.81
CA GLY A 29 -1.52 -9.37 -6.52
C GLY A 29 -0.98 -7.94 -6.62
N LYS A 30 -1.63 -7.05 -7.38
CA LYS A 30 -1.19 -5.66 -7.48
C LYS A 30 -1.23 -4.98 -6.13
N THR A 31 -0.12 -4.37 -5.76
CA THR A 31 0.06 -3.74 -4.46
C THR A 31 0.15 -2.23 -4.63
N MET A 32 -0.68 -1.52 -3.88
CA MET A 32 -0.69 -0.07 -3.81
C MET A 32 0.07 0.42 -2.59
N LEU A 33 0.51 1.67 -2.60
CA LEU A 33 1.09 2.31 -1.43
C LEU A 33 0.08 2.37 -0.27
N CYS A 34 -1.15 2.75 -0.58
CA CYS A 34 -2.30 2.79 0.35
C CYS A 34 -3.62 2.75 -0.44
N CYS A 35 -4.75 2.69 0.27
CA CYS A 35 -6.09 2.63 -0.36
C CYS A 35 -6.49 3.91 -1.13
N ASP A 36 -5.82 5.04 -0.92
CA ASP A 36 -6.06 6.30 -1.65
C ASP A 36 -5.12 6.47 -2.87
N SER A 37 -4.15 5.56 -3.09
CA SER A 37 -3.26 5.61 -4.26
C SER A 37 -4.01 5.37 -5.56
N PRO A 38 -3.65 6.05 -6.67
CA PRO A 38 -4.15 5.74 -7.99
C PRO A 38 -3.81 4.30 -8.39
N TRP A 39 -4.75 3.63 -9.07
CA TRP A 39 -4.59 2.24 -9.48
C TRP A 39 -3.41 2.01 -10.44
N GLU A 40 -3.12 3.00 -11.27
CA GLU A 40 -2.05 2.98 -12.26
C GLU A 40 -0.66 3.05 -11.62
N ASP A 41 -0.58 3.61 -10.40
CA ASP A 41 0.66 3.85 -9.66
C ASP A 41 0.95 2.77 -8.60
N ASN A 42 0.64 1.48 -8.92
CA ASN A 42 1.00 0.38 -8.04
C ASN A 42 2.51 0.29 -7.79
N ILE A 43 2.88 -0.18 -6.62
CA ILE A 43 4.28 -0.30 -6.17
C ILE A 43 4.90 -1.67 -6.50
N GLY A 44 4.10 -2.65 -6.91
CA GLY A 44 4.56 -3.99 -7.30
C GLY A 44 3.41 -4.99 -7.42
N ASP A 45 3.76 -6.25 -7.69
CA ASP A 45 2.83 -7.36 -7.83
C ASP A 45 3.33 -8.57 -7.03
N LEU A 46 2.54 -8.99 -6.03
CA LEU A 46 2.86 -10.13 -5.17
C LEU A 46 2.72 -11.50 -5.86
N ARG A 47 2.16 -11.55 -7.09
CA ARG A 47 2.18 -12.77 -7.89
C ARG A 47 3.54 -13.03 -8.52
N GLU A 48 4.35 -12.00 -8.68
CA GLU A 48 5.65 -12.04 -9.32
C GLU A 48 6.80 -11.87 -8.32
N ASN A 49 6.53 -11.25 -7.16
CA ASN A 49 7.54 -10.86 -6.19
C ASN A 49 7.14 -11.27 -4.76
N SER A 50 8.12 -11.48 -3.90
CA SER A 50 7.90 -11.63 -2.46
C SER A 50 7.44 -10.33 -1.79
N LEU A 51 6.93 -10.42 -0.56
CA LEU A 51 6.57 -9.24 0.24
C LEU A 51 7.77 -8.28 0.39
N LYS A 52 8.95 -8.82 0.67
CA LYS A 52 10.18 -8.03 0.85
C LYS A 52 10.65 -7.34 -0.44
N GLU A 53 10.49 -7.99 -1.59
CA GLU A 53 10.80 -7.39 -2.89
C GLU A 53 9.83 -6.25 -3.25
N VAL A 54 8.53 -6.42 -2.99
CA VAL A 54 7.55 -5.35 -3.19
C VAL A 54 7.79 -4.20 -2.21
N TRP A 55 8.12 -4.51 -0.94
CA TRP A 55 8.45 -3.53 0.09
C TRP A 55 9.63 -2.65 -0.28
N ASN A 56 10.60 -3.20 -1.01
CA ASN A 56 11.79 -2.50 -1.51
C ASN A 56 11.80 -2.36 -3.04
N SER A 57 10.63 -2.37 -3.68
CA SER A 57 10.56 -2.11 -5.12
C SER A 57 11.11 -0.72 -5.46
N GLU A 58 11.57 -0.54 -6.70
CA GLU A 58 12.11 0.75 -7.15
C GLU A 58 11.11 1.91 -6.94
N LYS A 59 9.81 1.65 -7.16
CA LYS A 59 8.76 2.64 -6.90
C LYS A 59 8.63 2.98 -5.42
N MET A 60 8.69 1.99 -4.53
CA MET A 60 8.58 2.21 -3.09
C MET A 60 9.80 2.97 -2.56
N LYS A 61 11.01 2.60 -2.99
CA LYS A 61 12.25 3.33 -2.69
C LYS A 61 12.18 4.77 -3.18
N GLN A 62 11.68 4.99 -4.38
CA GLN A 62 11.52 6.33 -4.94
C GLN A 62 10.50 7.18 -4.14
N VAL A 63 9.41 6.57 -3.68
CA VAL A 63 8.42 7.26 -2.82
C VAL A 63 9.06 7.73 -1.52
N ARG A 64 9.76 6.84 -0.80
CA ARG A 64 10.47 7.18 0.44
C ARG A 64 11.51 8.27 0.20
N SER A 65 12.35 8.10 -0.81
CA SER A 65 13.37 9.09 -1.18
C SER A 65 12.76 10.45 -1.53
N ASN A 66 11.65 10.47 -2.29
CA ASN A 66 10.98 11.72 -2.62
C ASN A 66 10.46 12.43 -1.37
N MET A 67 9.78 11.70 -0.47
CA MET A 67 9.23 12.27 0.76
C MET A 67 10.33 12.84 1.66
N LEU A 68 11.44 12.11 1.84
CA LEU A 68 12.60 12.58 2.59
C LEU A 68 13.27 13.83 2.00
N ASN A 69 13.10 14.06 0.70
CA ASN A 69 13.61 15.24 0.00
C ASN A 69 12.56 16.32 -0.26
N GLY A 70 11.40 16.30 0.43
CA GLY A 70 10.34 17.29 0.29
C GLY A 70 9.69 17.30 -1.10
N LYS A 71 9.69 16.15 -1.83
CA LYS A 71 9.15 16.04 -3.18
C LYS A 71 7.82 15.29 -3.18
N LYS A 72 6.81 15.85 -3.86
CA LYS A 72 5.51 15.22 -4.05
C LYS A 72 5.61 13.92 -4.85
N CYS A 73 4.78 12.93 -4.48
CA CYS A 73 4.68 11.63 -5.13
C CYS A 73 3.35 11.52 -5.89
N SER A 74 3.35 10.90 -7.08
CA SER A 74 2.13 10.66 -7.86
C SER A 74 1.15 9.75 -7.12
N GLN A 75 1.65 8.79 -6.33
CA GLN A 75 0.86 7.90 -5.48
C GLN A 75 0.00 8.66 -4.45
N CYS A 76 0.40 9.87 -4.07
CA CYS A 76 -0.24 10.68 -3.02
C CYS A 76 -1.10 11.82 -3.56
N VAL A 77 -1.31 11.92 -4.87
CA VAL A 77 -2.01 13.02 -5.53
C VAL A 77 -3.39 13.30 -4.93
N ARG A 78 -4.15 12.26 -4.59
CA ARG A 78 -5.50 12.40 -3.99
C ARG A 78 -5.47 13.04 -2.61
N CYS A 79 -4.44 12.76 -1.80
CA CYS A 79 -4.25 13.41 -0.51
C CYS A 79 -3.94 14.89 -0.71
N TYR A 80 -2.99 15.23 -1.56
CA TYR A 80 -2.62 16.62 -1.86
C TYR A 80 -3.79 17.44 -2.43
N GLU A 81 -4.64 16.83 -3.28
CA GLU A 81 -5.84 17.48 -3.80
C GLU A 81 -6.90 17.74 -2.72
N LYS A 82 -7.09 16.81 -1.77
CA LYS A 82 -8.00 17.01 -0.63
C LYS A 82 -7.49 18.15 0.26
N GLU A 83 -6.20 18.14 0.57
CA GLU A 83 -5.54 19.13 1.43
C GLU A 83 -5.55 20.51 0.82
N SER A 84 -5.30 20.66 -0.48
CA SER A 84 -5.39 21.95 -1.19
C SER A 84 -6.78 22.59 -1.14
N LYS A 85 -7.81 21.78 -0.86
CA LYS A 85 -9.21 22.22 -0.68
C LYS A 85 -9.59 22.39 0.81
N GLY A 86 -8.63 22.28 1.73
CA GLY A 86 -8.84 22.40 3.17
C GLY A 86 -9.50 21.18 3.83
N HIS A 87 -9.42 19.99 3.20
CA HIS A 87 -9.99 18.77 3.74
C HIS A 87 -8.93 17.86 4.36
N ASP A 88 -9.32 17.14 5.40
CA ASP A 88 -8.52 16.06 5.98
C ASP A 88 -8.28 14.94 4.97
N SER A 89 -7.03 14.52 4.82
CA SER A 89 -6.62 13.42 3.96
C SER A 89 -6.27 12.16 4.77
N LEU A 90 -6.10 11.02 4.07
CA LEU A 90 -5.56 9.83 4.70
C LEU A 90 -4.13 10.07 5.22
N ARG A 91 -3.32 10.83 4.48
CA ARG A 91 -1.96 11.21 4.87
C ARG A 91 -1.93 11.93 6.22
N ILE A 92 -2.72 13.00 6.37
CA ILE A 92 -2.80 13.78 7.62
C ILE A 92 -3.23 12.88 8.79
N ARG A 93 -4.27 12.05 8.59
CA ARG A 93 -4.74 11.14 9.64
C ARG A 93 -3.71 10.11 10.03
N SER A 94 -3.07 9.48 9.04
CA SER A 94 -2.03 8.48 9.28
C SER A 94 -0.81 9.07 9.99
N ASN A 95 -0.40 10.28 9.63
CA ASN A 95 0.69 10.96 10.32
C ASN A 95 0.35 11.26 11.77
N ARG A 96 -0.85 11.78 12.03
CA ARG A 96 -1.31 12.05 13.39
C ARG A 96 -1.33 10.81 14.28
N ASP A 97 -1.72 9.65 13.72
CA ASP A 97 -1.93 8.43 14.48
C ASP A 97 -0.64 7.61 14.66
N TRP A 98 0.31 7.71 13.71
CA TRP A 98 1.43 6.76 13.59
C TRP A 98 2.82 7.40 13.50
N MET A 99 2.97 8.66 13.09
CA MET A 99 4.28 9.23 12.77
C MET A 99 5.23 9.24 13.98
N GLU A 100 4.79 9.73 15.12
CA GLU A 100 5.62 9.81 16.33
C GLU A 100 6.09 8.43 16.79
N LYS A 101 5.21 7.42 16.71
CA LYS A 101 5.49 6.04 17.15
C LYS A 101 6.50 5.30 16.27
N HIS A 102 6.56 5.64 14.98
CA HIS A 102 7.32 4.89 13.97
C HIS A 102 8.35 5.73 13.24
N TRP A 103 8.69 6.90 13.75
CA TRP A 103 9.70 7.77 13.16
C TRP A 103 11.08 7.09 13.07
N ASP A 104 11.40 6.23 14.01
CA ASP A 104 12.62 5.41 14.01
C ASP A 104 12.79 4.58 12.73
N LYS A 105 11.69 4.23 12.03
CA LYS A 105 11.73 3.51 10.75
C LYS A 105 12.11 4.45 9.60
N VAL A 106 11.68 5.71 9.69
CA VAL A 106 12.05 6.74 8.74
C VAL A 106 13.55 7.01 8.81
N GLU A 107 14.12 7.13 10.02
CA GLU A 107 15.55 7.35 10.27
C GLU A 107 16.44 6.20 9.77
N LYS A 108 15.91 4.97 9.72
CA LYS A 108 16.61 3.77 9.23
C LYS A 108 16.59 3.61 7.71
N THR A 109 16.04 4.57 6.97
CA THR A 109 15.97 4.51 5.52
C THR A 109 17.37 4.58 4.91
N ASN A 110 17.73 3.59 4.11
CA ASN A 110 19.00 3.57 3.38
C ASN A 110 19.06 4.70 2.34
N ALA A 111 20.26 5.02 1.89
CA ALA A 111 20.49 6.12 0.93
C ALA A 111 19.75 5.95 -0.41
N ASP A 112 19.39 4.72 -0.78
CA ASP A 112 18.60 4.40 -1.97
C ASP A 112 17.07 4.35 -1.72
N GLY A 113 16.62 4.61 -0.48
CA GLY A 113 15.21 4.55 -0.08
C GLY A 113 14.73 3.16 0.36
N SER A 114 15.62 2.16 0.41
CA SER A 114 15.29 0.82 0.92
C SER A 114 15.26 0.76 2.45
N LEU A 115 14.64 -0.31 2.96
CA LEU A 115 14.64 -0.68 4.38
C LEU A 115 15.12 -2.12 4.50
N ASP A 116 15.98 -2.38 5.49
CA ASP A 116 16.50 -3.74 5.73
C ASP A 116 15.42 -4.66 6.31
N ASP A 117 14.56 -4.10 7.15
CA ASP A 117 13.48 -4.82 7.82
C ASP A 117 12.14 -4.64 7.09
N LEU A 118 11.38 -5.73 7.00
CA LEU A 118 9.97 -5.72 6.59
C LEU A 118 9.11 -5.43 7.83
N HIS A 119 8.81 -4.16 8.09
CA HIS A 119 8.10 -3.73 9.28
C HIS A 119 6.72 -3.15 8.96
N ILE A 120 5.74 -4.03 8.78
CA ILE A 120 4.36 -3.64 8.52
C ILE A 120 3.59 -3.69 9.84
N VAL A 121 3.06 -2.57 10.30
CA VAL A 121 2.25 -2.46 11.52
C VAL A 121 0.78 -2.19 11.25
N TYR A 122 0.47 -1.62 10.09
CA TYR A 122 -0.89 -1.38 9.63
C TYR A 122 -1.18 -2.29 8.43
N LEU A 123 -2.07 -3.27 8.61
CA LEU A 123 -2.42 -4.28 7.61
C LEU A 123 -3.76 -3.97 6.94
N ASP A 124 -3.77 -3.91 5.60
CA ASP A 124 -4.98 -3.95 4.77
C ASP A 124 -4.71 -4.92 3.61
N PHE A 125 -4.85 -6.22 3.88
CA PHE A 125 -4.59 -7.30 2.94
C PHE A 125 -5.90 -7.95 2.48
N ARG A 126 -6.02 -8.13 1.17
CA ARG A 126 -7.14 -8.81 0.53
C ARG A 126 -6.63 -10.06 -0.17
N PHE A 127 -6.65 -11.19 0.52
CA PHE A 127 -6.10 -12.47 0.04
C PHE A 127 -6.79 -13.01 -1.19
N SER A 128 -8.10 -12.79 -1.32
CA SER A 128 -8.89 -13.22 -2.46
C SER A 128 -10.14 -12.37 -2.63
N ASN A 129 -10.83 -12.54 -3.76
CA ASN A 129 -12.16 -11.95 -3.99
C ASN A 129 -13.30 -12.92 -3.62
N VAL A 130 -13.02 -14.03 -2.93
CA VAL A 130 -14.07 -15.00 -2.52
C VAL A 130 -15.03 -14.34 -1.54
N CYS A 131 -16.24 -14.07 -2.00
CA CYS A 131 -17.29 -13.43 -1.23
C CYS A 131 -18.66 -13.91 -1.68
N ASN A 132 -19.56 -14.19 -0.74
CA ASN A 132 -20.94 -14.61 -1.01
C ASN A 132 -21.93 -13.44 -1.07
N LEU A 133 -21.46 -12.18 -0.96
CA LEU A 133 -22.30 -10.99 -0.99
C LEU A 133 -22.16 -10.25 -2.33
N LYS A 134 -23.21 -9.49 -2.69
CA LYS A 134 -23.26 -8.55 -3.81
C LYS A 134 -23.50 -7.13 -3.31
N CYS A 135 -22.53 -6.58 -2.58
CA CYS A 135 -22.63 -5.21 -2.09
C CYS A 135 -22.53 -4.20 -3.23
N ARG A 136 -23.34 -3.14 -3.19
CA ARG A 136 -23.42 -2.12 -4.26
C ARG A 136 -22.10 -1.37 -4.53
N TYR A 137 -21.18 -1.40 -3.58
CA TYR A 137 -19.88 -0.74 -3.66
C TYR A 137 -18.75 -1.67 -4.11
N CYS A 138 -19.03 -2.97 -4.28
CA CYS A 138 -18.05 -3.95 -4.72
C CYS A 138 -18.21 -4.26 -6.20
N GLY A 139 -17.08 -4.55 -6.84
CA GLY A 139 -16.99 -5.12 -8.17
C GLY A 139 -16.50 -6.57 -8.14
N PRO A 140 -16.33 -7.21 -9.31
CA PRO A 140 -15.83 -8.59 -9.41
C PRO A 140 -14.41 -8.76 -8.87
N GLU A 141 -13.62 -7.70 -8.79
CA GLU A 141 -12.28 -7.70 -8.19
C GLU A 141 -12.30 -7.97 -6.68
N LEU A 142 -13.40 -7.62 -6.00
CA LEU A 142 -13.54 -7.73 -4.54
C LEU A 142 -14.64 -8.72 -4.12
N SER A 143 -15.46 -9.18 -5.08
CA SER A 143 -16.51 -10.18 -4.83
C SER A 143 -16.73 -11.07 -6.04
N SER A 144 -16.36 -12.34 -5.92
CA SER A 144 -16.56 -13.36 -6.96
C SER A 144 -18.03 -13.54 -7.37
N ASN A 145 -18.96 -13.13 -6.51
CA ASN A 145 -20.40 -13.20 -6.79
C ASN A 145 -20.86 -12.17 -7.86
N TRP A 146 -20.12 -11.09 -8.07
CA TRP A 146 -20.39 -10.10 -9.12
C TRP A 146 -19.91 -10.54 -10.49
N PHE A 147 -19.07 -11.58 -10.60
CA PHE A 147 -18.43 -11.97 -11.86
C PHE A 147 -19.44 -12.28 -12.97
N ALA A 148 -20.45 -13.09 -12.68
CA ALA A 148 -21.45 -13.47 -13.68
C ALA A 148 -22.27 -12.27 -14.22
N ASP A 149 -22.53 -11.27 -13.39
CA ASP A 149 -23.23 -10.05 -13.81
C ASP A 149 -22.31 -9.11 -14.60
N ALA A 150 -21.05 -9.03 -14.20
CA ALA A 150 -20.04 -8.25 -14.90
C ALA A 150 -19.78 -8.81 -16.32
N VAL A 151 -19.67 -10.13 -16.47
CA VAL A 151 -19.52 -10.81 -17.78
C VAL A 151 -20.72 -10.56 -18.70
N LYS A 152 -21.94 -10.44 -18.16
CA LYS A 152 -23.13 -10.10 -18.93
C LYS A 152 -23.21 -8.63 -19.32
N SER A 153 -22.48 -7.76 -18.63
CA SER A 153 -22.41 -6.35 -18.99
C SER A 153 -21.51 -6.17 -20.21
N THR A 154 -21.74 -5.14 -21.02
CA THR A 154 -20.96 -4.86 -22.24
C THR A 154 -19.59 -4.22 -21.96
N TYR A 155 -19.17 -4.17 -20.69
CA TYR A 155 -17.91 -3.59 -20.28
C TYR A 155 -16.79 -4.65 -20.25
N ASN A 156 -15.56 -4.22 -20.49
CA ASN A 156 -14.38 -5.04 -20.24
C ASN A 156 -14.36 -5.49 -18.78
N VAL A 157 -14.43 -6.80 -18.57
CA VAL A 157 -14.47 -7.37 -17.23
C VAL A 157 -13.04 -7.63 -16.77
N SER A 158 -12.68 -7.04 -15.66
CA SER A 158 -11.53 -7.42 -14.86
C SER A 158 -12.03 -7.83 -13.47
N PRO A 159 -11.65 -8.97 -12.94
CA PRO A 159 -10.71 -9.97 -13.46
C PRO A 159 -11.31 -10.84 -14.58
N THR A 160 -10.46 -11.57 -15.28
CA THR A 160 -10.86 -12.54 -16.33
C THR A 160 -11.40 -13.85 -15.77
N GLU A 161 -11.15 -14.12 -14.50
CA GLU A 161 -11.58 -15.31 -13.76
C GLU A 161 -12.51 -14.95 -12.61
N GLN A 162 -13.45 -15.83 -12.29
CA GLN A 162 -14.42 -15.60 -11.22
C GLN A 162 -13.76 -15.50 -9.85
N VAL A 163 -12.81 -16.39 -9.57
CA VAL A 163 -12.05 -16.41 -8.32
C VAL A 163 -10.62 -16.01 -8.61
N ILE A 164 -10.16 -14.97 -7.95
CA ILE A 164 -8.78 -14.52 -7.96
C ILE A 164 -8.24 -14.52 -6.53
N GLN A 165 -6.96 -14.78 -6.42
CA GLN A 165 -6.25 -14.73 -5.14
C GLN A 165 -4.88 -14.09 -5.32
N ILE A 166 -4.39 -13.53 -4.22
CA ILE A 166 -3.21 -12.68 -4.19
C ILE A 166 -1.96 -13.41 -4.70
N ARG A 167 -1.83 -14.70 -4.35
CA ARG A 167 -0.76 -15.61 -4.81
C ARG A 167 -1.30 -17.03 -4.92
N ASN A 168 -0.65 -17.84 -5.76
CA ASN A 168 -0.99 -19.24 -5.94
C ASN A 168 -0.17 -20.19 -5.04
N ASP A 169 1.01 -19.74 -4.60
CA ASP A 169 1.93 -20.46 -3.70
C ASP A 169 1.61 -20.10 -2.23
N VAL A 170 0.44 -20.54 -1.77
CA VAL A 170 -0.12 -20.14 -0.47
C VAL A 170 0.82 -20.46 0.70
N ASP A 171 1.49 -21.61 0.69
CA ASP A 171 2.37 -22.02 1.80
C ASP A 171 3.56 -21.07 1.94
N ASN A 172 4.28 -20.77 0.86
CA ASN A 172 5.38 -19.81 0.88
C ASN A 172 4.92 -18.40 1.26
N PHE A 173 3.75 -18.00 0.77
CA PHE A 173 3.19 -16.69 1.11
C PHE A 173 2.83 -16.59 2.60
N MET A 174 2.30 -17.66 3.20
CA MET A 174 1.99 -17.67 4.62
C MET A 174 3.25 -17.60 5.50
N GLU A 175 4.35 -18.22 5.08
CA GLU A 175 5.64 -18.09 5.78
C GLU A 175 6.14 -16.65 5.77
N GLU A 176 6.12 -15.97 4.60
CA GLU A 176 6.45 -14.54 4.49
C GLU A 176 5.51 -13.67 5.34
N PHE A 177 4.22 -14.04 5.39
CA PHE A 177 3.20 -13.29 6.12
C PHE A 177 3.32 -13.46 7.64
N ASP A 178 3.76 -14.62 8.12
CA ASP A 178 4.01 -14.87 9.53
C ASP A 178 5.13 -13.94 10.07
N GLU A 179 6.15 -13.63 9.25
CA GLU A 179 7.17 -12.64 9.60
C GLU A 179 6.54 -11.23 9.82
N VAL A 180 5.60 -10.86 8.95
CA VAL A 180 4.87 -9.58 9.08
C VAL A 180 4.01 -9.54 10.34
N LEU A 181 3.30 -10.62 10.66
CA LEU A 181 2.39 -10.69 11.81
C LEU A 181 3.10 -10.48 13.16
N GLN A 182 4.40 -10.71 13.24
CA GLN A 182 5.19 -10.47 14.47
C GLN A 182 5.29 -8.97 14.81
N HIS A 183 5.05 -8.09 13.86
CA HIS A 183 5.22 -6.64 13.99
C HIS A 183 3.90 -5.85 14.01
N VAL A 184 2.77 -6.54 13.78
CA VAL A 184 1.45 -5.88 13.74
C VAL A 184 1.04 -5.45 15.14
N GLU A 185 0.76 -4.16 15.29
CA GLU A 185 0.18 -3.62 16.52
C GLU A 185 -1.33 -3.94 16.58
N GLN A 186 -1.78 -4.37 17.76
CA GLN A 186 -3.19 -4.65 18.06
C GLN A 186 -3.91 -3.40 18.58
#